data_178e4f572481bc9df3dab2426426ae43
#
_entry.id   178e4f572481bc9df3dab2426426ae43
#
_cell.length_a   1.000
_cell.length_b   1.000
_cell.length_c   1.000
_cell.angle_alpha   90.00
_cell.angle_beta   90.00
_cell.angle_gamma   90.00
#
_symmetry.space_group_name_H-M   'P 1'
#
loop_
_entity.id
_entity.type
_entity.pdbx_description
1 polymer ?
#
loop_
_entity_poly.entity_id
_entity_poly.type
_entity_poly.pdbx_seq_one_letter_code
_entity_poly.pdbx_strand_id
1 'polypeptide(L)'
;MAFTLADLPYAHDALAALGMSKETFEYHHDIHHKAYVDNGNKLIAGTEWEAKSVEEIVEGTYNATAVAQSGIFNNASQHWNHAQFWQMMGPGGKAMPGALEKALTDAFGSVQAFKDAFAAAGAGQFGAGWAWLVKDKDGSLKVTKTENGVNPLCFGQTALLGCDVWEHSYYIDFRNKRPAYLANFLDKLVNWENVASRL
;
A
#
# COMPACT_ATOMS: atom_id res chain seq x y z
N MET A 1 8.18 20.10 -1.25
CA MET A 1 6.75 20.38 -1.59
C MET A 1 5.87 19.88 -0.45
N ALA A 2 4.83 20.62 -0.07
CA ALA A 2 3.89 20.14 0.95
C ALA A 2 3.14 18.90 0.46
N PHE A 3 2.85 17.95 1.36
CA PHE A 3 2.01 16.81 1.08
C PHE A 3 0.57 17.27 0.83
N THR A 4 -0.11 16.63 -0.09
CA THR A 4 -1.51 16.93 -0.43
C THR A 4 -2.33 15.66 -0.38
N LEU A 5 -3.43 15.66 0.37
CA LEU A 5 -4.40 14.57 0.32
C LEU A 5 -5.16 14.67 -1.01
N ALA A 6 -4.88 13.76 -1.92
CA ALA A 6 -5.65 13.66 -3.15
C ALA A 6 -7.00 13.02 -2.89
N ASP A 7 -8.02 13.39 -3.67
CA ASP A 7 -9.31 12.71 -3.63
C ASP A 7 -9.17 11.22 -4.00
N LEU A 8 -10.06 10.39 -3.45
CA LEU A 8 -10.16 8.99 -3.87
C LEU A 8 -10.49 8.91 -5.37
N PRO A 9 -9.91 7.95 -6.14
CA PRO A 9 -10.23 7.78 -7.56
C PRO A 9 -11.63 7.18 -7.81
N TYR A 10 -12.41 6.97 -6.78
CA TYR A 10 -13.78 6.44 -6.78
C TYR A 10 -14.56 7.00 -5.59
N ALA A 11 -15.91 6.92 -5.63
CA ALA A 11 -16.76 7.33 -4.52
C ALA A 11 -16.52 6.42 -3.28
N HIS A 12 -16.70 6.96 -2.07
CA HIS A 12 -16.46 6.25 -0.81
C HIS A 12 -17.26 4.95 -0.68
N ASP A 13 -18.42 4.85 -1.32
CA ASP A 13 -19.29 3.67 -1.30
C ASP A 13 -19.08 2.72 -2.49
N ALA A 14 -18.21 3.07 -3.43
CA ALA A 14 -18.03 2.32 -4.68
C ALA A 14 -17.55 0.87 -4.44
N LEU A 15 -16.88 0.59 -3.34
CA LEU A 15 -16.37 -0.73 -3.00
C LEU A 15 -17.20 -1.45 -1.92
N ALA A 16 -18.31 -0.86 -1.47
CA ALA A 16 -19.12 -1.42 -0.38
C ALA A 16 -19.69 -2.82 -0.71
N ALA A 17 -20.21 -3.00 -1.93
CA ALA A 17 -20.68 -4.30 -2.40
C ALA A 17 -19.56 -5.34 -2.59
N LEU A 18 -18.30 -4.90 -2.61
CA LEU A 18 -17.11 -5.71 -2.74
C LEU A 18 -16.43 -6.01 -1.39
N GLY A 19 -17.03 -5.57 -0.29
CA GLY A 19 -16.59 -5.90 1.07
C GLY A 19 -15.66 -4.86 1.71
N MET A 20 -15.61 -3.63 1.19
CA MET A 20 -14.97 -2.49 1.87
C MET A 20 -15.97 -1.35 1.98
N SER A 21 -16.47 -1.12 3.20
CA SER A 21 -17.57 -0.20 3.47
C SER A 21 -17.17 1.27 3.29
N LYS A 22 -18.20 2.13 3.10
CA LYS A 22 -18.03 3.58 3.12
C LYS A 22 -17.40 4.06 4.43
N GLU A 23 -17.82 3.49 5.56
CA GLU A 23 -17.30 3.83 6.89
C GLU A 23 -15.78 3.59 6.96
N THR A 24 -15.26 2.49 6.38
CA THR A 24 -13.83 2.23 6.30
C THR A 24 -13.10 3.36 5.55
N PHE A 25 -13.63 3.85 4.42
CA PHE A 25 -13.00 4.97 3.69
C PHE A 25 -13.07 6.29 4.44
N GLU A 26 -14.17 6.59 5.11
CA GLU A 26 -14.32 7.80 5.93
C GLU A 26 -13.27 7.87 7.04
N TYR A 27 -12.96 6.73 7.69
CA TYR A 27 -11.89 6.68 8.67
C TYR A 27 -10.51 6.57 8.03
N HIS A 28 -10.32 5.70 7.06
CA HIS A 28 -9.01 5.35 6.54
C HIS A 28 -8.42 6.46 5.65
N HIS A 29 -9.23 7.03 4.74
CA HIS A 29 -8.80 8.12 3.87
C HIS A 29 -8.94 9.49 4.56
N ASP A 30 -10.15 9.84 5.02
CA ASP A 30 -10.45 11.19 5.44
C ASP A 30 -9.89 11.54 6.84
N ILE A 31 -9.54 10.53 7.65
CA ILE A 31 -8.98 10.72 8.99
C ILE A 31 -7.54 10.21 9.06
N HIS A 32 -7.27 8.92 8.84
CA HIS A 32 -5.90 8.37 9.00
C HIS A 32 -4.93 8.93 7.96
N HIS A 33 -5.26 8.84 6.66
CA HIS A 33 -4.37 9.37 5.61
C HIS A 33 -4.21 10.88 5.74
N LYS A 34 -5.33 11.60 6.01
CA LYS A 34 -5.28 13.03 6.27
C LYS A 34 -4.35 13.40 7.43
N ALA A 35 -4.37 12.63 8.51
CA ALA A 35 -3.50 12.87 9.66
C ALA A 35 -2.01 12.73 9.30
N TYR A 36 -1.63 11.78 8.46
CA TYR A 36 -0.27 11.66 7.96
C TYR A 36 0.13 12.86 7.11
N VAL A 37 -0.75 13.36 6.26
CA VAL A 37 -0.53 14.58 5.47
C VAL A 37 -0.34 15.79 6.37
N ASP A 38 -1.27 16.03 7.28
CA ASP A 38 -1.26 17.20 8.15
C ASP A 38 -0.03 17.21 9.10
N ASN A 39 0.29 16.07 9.70
CA ASN A 39 1.44 15.94 10.61
C ASN A 39 2.75 15.98 9.85
N GLY A 40 2.84 15.34 8.68
CA GLY A 40 4.00 15.37 7.82
C GLY A 40 4.35 16.81 7.43
N ASN A 41 3.36 17.58 6.95
CA ASN A 41 3.55 18.99 6.59
C ASN A 41 4.05 19.84 7.77
N LYS A 42 3.54 19.61 8.98
CA LYS A 42 4.02 20.31 10.17
C LYS A 42 5.49 19.98 10.48
N LEU A 43 5.88 18.72 10.30
CA LEU A 43 7.22 18.24 10.63
C LEU A 43 8.29 18.67 9.62
N ILE A 44 7.94 18.80 8.32
CA ILE A 44 8.90 19.21 7.29
C ILE A 44 9.02 20.74 7.16
N ALA A 45 8.06 21.50 7.67
CA ALA A 45 8.06 22.97 7.56
C ALA A 45 9.34 23.59 8.14
N GLY A 46 10.02 24.45 7.34
CA GLY A 46 11.27 25.10 7.71
C GLY A 46 12.49 24.16 7.76
N THR A 47 12.38 22.91 7.35
CA THR A 47 13.49 21.95 7.24
C THR A 47 13.98 21.81 5.80
N GLU A 48 15.11 21.13 5.60
CA GLU A 48 15.62 20.76 4.26
C GLU A 48 14.64 19.91 3.44
N TRP A 49 13.69 19.24 4.11
CA TRP A 49 12.70 18.36 3.50
C TRP A 49 11.52 19.09 2.88
N GLU A 50 11.29 20.37 3.21
CA GLU A 50 10.12 21.12 2.75
C GLU A 50 10.04 21.23 1.22
N ALA A 51 11.19 21.32 0.54
CA ALA A 51 11.27 21.42 -0.92
C ALA A 51 11.38 20.07 -1.65
N LYS A 52 11.48 18.98 -0.90
CA LYS A 52 11.70 17.63 -1.45
C LYS A 52 10.40 16.93 -1.84
N SER A 53 10.49 15.95 -2.76
CA SER A 53 9.38 15.05 -3.05
C SER A 53 9.15 14.08 -1.89
N VAL A 54 7.98 13.46 -1.83
CA VAL A 54 7.68 12.48 -0.78
C VAL A 54 8.61 11.27 -0.87
N GLU A 55 8.97 10.83 -2.07
CA GLU A 55 9.92 9.76 -2.31
C GLU A 55 11.32 10.11 -1.79
N GLU A 56 11.84 11.29 -2.12
CA GLU A 56 13.13 11.78 -1.60
C GLU A 56 13.14 11.82 -0.07
N ILE A 57 12.01 12.24 0.55
CA ILE A 57 11.88 12.29 2.01
C ILE A 57 11.92 10.88 2.60
N VAL A 58 11.14 9.95 2.03
CA VAL A 58 11.12 8.55 2.51
C VAL A 58 12.52 7.93 2.42
N GLU A 59 13.16 8.03 1.25
CA GLU A 59 14.49 7.45 1.02
C GLU A 59 15.56 8.10 1.90
N GLY A 60 15.52 9.42 2.05
CA GLY A 60 16.52 10.19 2.80
C GLY A 60 16.36 10.12 4.32
N THR A 61 15.16 9.79 4.82
CA THR A 61 14.89 9.73 6.27
C THR A 61 14.77 8.31 6.82
N TYR A 62 14.76 7.28 5.95
CA TYR A 62 14.77 5.88 6.38
C TYR A 62 16.07 5.52 7.09
N ASN A 63 15.96 4.88 8.23
CA ASN A 63 17.12 4.39 8.99
C ASN A 63 16.94 2.90 9.30
N ALA A 64 17.64 2.05 8.56
CA ALA A 64 17.57 0.59 8.68
C ALA A 64 18.05 0.05 10.05
N THR A 65 18.77 0.85 10.85
CA THR A 65 19.31 0.45 12.15
C THR A 65 18.56 1.08 13.34
N ALA A 66 17.59 1.96 13.07
CA ALA A 66 16.83 2.60 14.13
C ALA A 66 15.83 1.63 14.77
N VAL A 67 15.74 1.66 16.09
CA VAL A 67 14.69 0.94 16.85
C VAL A 67 13.31 1.49 16.53
N ALA A 68 13.22 2.81 16.28
CA ALA A 68 12.01 3.49 15.84
C ALA A 68 12.36 4.55 14.78
N GLN A 69 11.58 4.61 13.73
CA GLN A 69 11.75 5.60 12.67
C GLN A 69 11.34 7.00 13.13
N SER A 70 11.92 8.02 12.49
CA SER A 70 11.59 9.42 12.78
C SER A 70 10.13 9.75 12.45
N GLY A 71 9.59 10.81 13.09
CA GLY A 71 8.25 11.30 12.76
C GLY A 71 8.12 11.75 11.31
N ILE A 72 9.17 12.33 10.71
CA ILE A 72 9.19 12.73 9.31
C ILE A 72 9.05 11.48 8.42
N PHE A 73 9.89 10.46 8.63
CA PHE A 73 9.78 9.20 7.89
C PHE A 73 8.39 8.59 8.01
N ASN A 74 7.89 8.42 9.23
CA ASN A 74 6.61 7.75 9.47
C ASN A 74 5.45 8.42 8.73
N ASN A 75 5.37 9.75 8.77
CA ASN A 75 4.28 10.46 8.10
C ASN A 75 4.45 10.53 6.58
N ALA A 76 5.67 10.78 6.08
CA ALA A 76 5.94 10.78 4.63
C ALA A 76 5.71 9.38 4.02
N SER A 77 6.23 8.35 4.67
CA SER A 77 6.10 6.97 4.20
C SER A 77 4.64 6.50 4.21
N GLN A 78 3.90 6.75 5.28
CA GLN A 78 2.48 6.42 5.34
C GLN A 78 1.64 7.24 4.35
N HIS A 79 1.95 8.52 4.15
CA HIS A 79 1.30 9.30 3.09
C HIS A 79 1.54 8.65 1.72
N TRP A 80 2.77 8.30 1.38
CA TRP A 80 3.09 7.64 0.12
C TRP A 80 2.36 6.29 -0.02
N ASN A 81 2.43 5.44 1.02
CA ASN A 81 1.78 4.13 1.02
C ASN A 81 0.29 4.22 0.71
N HIS A 82 -0.41 5.13 1.39
CA HIS A 82 -1.86 5.31 1.22
C HIS A 82 -2.21 5.91 -0.15
N ALA A 83 -1.43 6.90 -0.64
CA ALA A 83 -1.64 7.46 -1.97
C ALA A 83 -1.52 6.38 -3.08
N GLN A 84 -0.58 5.44 -2.93
CA GLN A 84 -0.45 4.29 -3.83
C GLN A 84 -1.61 3.30 -3.65
N PHE A 85 -2.00 3.01 -2.41
CA PHE A 85 -3.04 2.03 -2.08
C PHE A 85 -4.39 2.37 -2.70
N TRP A 86 -4.80 3.63 -2.67
CA TRP A 86 -6.07 4.04 -3.29
C TRP A 86 -6.10 3.80 -4.79
N GLN A 87 -4.99 3.97 -5.49
CA GLN A 87 -4.89 3.71 -6.93
C GLN A 87 -4.85 2.21 -7.26
N MET A 88 -4.32 1.40 -6.33
CA MET A 88 -4.21 -0.05 -6.48
C MET A 88 -5.53 -0.78 -6.26
N MET A 89 -6.55 -0.08 -5.76
CA MET A 89 -7.92 -0.60 -5.62
C MET A 89 -8.85 0.07 -6.62
N GLY A 90 -10.00 -0.56 -6.88
CA GLY A 90 -11.05 0.01 -7.70
C GLY A 90 -12.30 -0.86 -7.73
N PRO A 91 -13.43 -0.32 -8.26
CA PRO A 91 -14.61 -1.13 -8.48
C PRO A 91 -14.24 -2.30 -9.39
N GLY A 92 -14.26 -3.50 -8.84
CA GLY A 92 -13.72 -4.71 -9.43
C GLY A 92 -14.38 -5.14 -10.75
N GLY A 93 -13.95 -6.26 -11.27
CA GLY A 93 -14.54 -6.91 -12.43
C GLY A 93 -13.74 -6.80 -13.72
N LYS A 94 -12.60 -6.14 -13.72
CA LYS A 94 -11.69 -6.16 -14.87
C LYS A 94 -10.77 -7.37 -14.79
N ALA A 95 -10.66 -8.09 -15.91
CA ALA A 95 -9.72 -9.19 -16.04
C ALA A 95 -8.28 -8.69 -15.85
N MET A 96 -7.43 -9.54 -15.30
CA MET A 96 -6.00 -9.24 -15.21
C MET A 96 -5.43 -9.10 -16.63
N PRO A 97 -4.67 -8.02 -16.93
CA PRO A 97 -4.01 -7.90 -18.24
C PRO A 97 -3.04 -9.05 -18.50
N GLY A 98 -3.05 -9.59 -19.73
CA GLY A 98 -2.26 -10.78 -20.07
C GLY A 98 -0.75 -10.64 -19.87
N ALA A 99 -0.20 -9.43 -20.02
CA ALA A 99 1.22 -9.18 -19.73
C ALA A 99 1.54 -9.36 -18.24
N LEU A 100 0.64 -8.89 -17.35
CA LEU A 100 0.80 -9.06 -15.91
C LEU A 100 0.60 -10.54 -15.52
N GLU A 101 -0.45 -11.20 -16.07
CA GLU A 101 -0.71 -12.62 -15.84
C GLU A 101 0.51 -13.47 -16.19
N LYS A 102 1.11 -13.19 -17.37
CA LYS A 102 2.34 -13.87 -17.80
C LYS A 102 3.49 -13.61 -16.82
N ALA A 103 3.75 -12.36 -16.45
CA ALA A 103 4.85 -12.01 -15.54
C ALA A 103 4.69 -12.69 -14.17
N LEU A 104 3.47 -12.71 -13.63
CA LEU A 104 3.19 -13.40 -12.36
C LEU A 104 3.35 -14.92 -12.49
N THR A 105 2.90 -15.50 -13.62
CA THR A 105 3.06 -16.93 -13.87
C THR A 105 4.53 -17.31 -14.01
N ASP A 106 5.32 -16.52 -14.73
CA ASP A 106 6.77 -16.75 -14.88
C ASP A 106 7.50 -16.66 -13.54
N ALA A 107 7.12 -15.70 -12.69
CA ALA A 107 7.80 -15.47 -11.41
C ALA A 107 7.37 -16.45 -10.29
N PHE A 108 6.10 -16.83 -10.24
CA PHE A 108 5.53 -17.59 -9.13
C PHE A 108 5.01 -18.99 -9.51
N GLY A 109 5.04 -19.35 -10.80
CA GLY A 109 4.50 -20.60 -11.34
C GLY A 109 3.03 -20.53 -11.72
N SER A 110 2.22 -19.68 -11.07
CA SER A 110 0.84 -19.37 -11.43
C SER A 110 0.35 -18.10 -10.75
N VAL A 111 -0.72 -17.49 -11.26
CA VAL A 111 -1.39 -16.36 -10.58
C VAL A 111 -1.92 -16.78 -9.20
N GLN A 112 -2.40 -18.04 -9.06
CA GLN A 112 -2.87 -18.51 -7.76
C GLN A 112 -1.71 -18.62 -6.75
N ALA A 113 -0.57 -19.16 -7.17
CA ALA A 113 0.61 -19.23 -6.31
C ALA A 113 1.11 -17.85 -5.86
N PHE A 114 1.04 -16.85 -6.75
CA PHE A 114 1.28 -15.45 -6.37
C PHE A 114 0.29 -14.97 -5.30
N LYS A 115 -1.03 -15.17 -5.51
CA LYS A 115 -2.06 -14.76 -4.55
C LYS A 115 -1.85 -15.42 -3.19
N ASP A 116 -1.53 -16.71 -3.18
CA ASP A 116 -1.26 -17.47 -1.96
C ASP A 116 -0.04 -16.91 -1.22
N ALA A 117 1.05 -16.62 -1.93
CA ALA A 117 2.25 -16.02 -1.37
C ALA A 117 1.98 -14.62 -0.79
N PHE A 118 1.22 -13.78 -1.51
CA PHE A 118 0.84 -12.44 -1.07
C PHE A 118 -0.03 -12.49 0.20
N ALA A 119 -1.05 -13.35 0.20
CA ALA A 119 -1.93 -13.54 1.35
C ALA A 119 -1.15 -14.07 2.56
N ALA A 120 -0.23 -15.02 2.35
CA ALA A 120 0.62 -15.54 3.41
C ALA A 120 1.56 -14.45 3.99
N ALA A 121 2.15 -13.60 3.14
CA ALA A 121 2.97 -12.48 3.59
C ALA A 121 2.16 -11.49 4.44
N GLY A 122 0.97 -11.08 3.99
CA GLY A 122 0.11 -10.17 4.73
C GLY A 122 -0.41 -10.74 6.04
N ALA A 123 -0.83 -12.01 6.04
CA ALA A 123 -1.27 -12.70 7.27
C ALA A 123 -0.12 -12.89 8.26
N GLY A 124 1.08 -13.18 7.76
CA GLY A 124 2.29 -13.36 8.57
C GLY A 124 2.99 -12.06 8.96
N GLN A 125 2.50 -10.88 8.57
CA GLN A 125 3.03 -9.61 9.08
C GLN A 125 2.61 -9.46 10.54
N PHE A 126 3.59 -9.52 11.45
CA PHE A 126 3.34 -9.38 12.87
C PHE A 126 3.04 -7.91 13.22
N GLY A 127 1.89 -7.67 13.84
CA GLY A 127 1.44 -6.31 14.15
C GLY A 127 0.99 -5.53 12.92
N ALA A 128 1.29 -4.24 12.91
CA ALA A 128 0.97 -3.32 11.82
C ALA A 128 2.01 -3.39 10.71
N GLY A 129 1.58 -3.15 9.48
CA GLY A 129 2.49 -3.13 8.33
C GLY A 129 1.76 -3.31 7.00
N TRP A 130 2.51 -3.73 5.99
CA TRP A 130 2.06 -3.83 4.61
C TRP A 130 2.53 -5.13 3.96
N ALA A 131 1.76 -5.66 3.03
CA ALA A 131 2.19 -6.71 2.08
C ALA A 131 2.38 -6.08 0.70
N TRP A 132 3.41 -6.52 -0.03
CA TRP A 132 3.79 -5.93 -1.31
C TRP A 132 4.08 -6.98 -2.37
N LEU A 133 3.66 -6.71 -3.61
CA LEU A 133 4.29 -7.23 -4.81
C LEU A 133 5.26 -6.16 -5.30
N VAL A 134 6.51 -6.50 -5.44
CA VAL A 134 7.56 -5.57 -5.89
C VAL A 134 8.27 -6.08 -7.14
N LYS A 135 8.78 -5.14 -7.93
CA LYS A 135 9.84 -5.40 -8.89
C LYS A 135 11.16 -4.96 -8.28
N ASP A 136 12.08 -5.91 -8.10
CA ASP A 136 13.39 -5.67 -7.53
C ASP A 136 14.34 -5.04 -8.57
N LYS A 137 15.50 -4.56 -8.12
CA LYS A 137 16.52 -3.91 -8.97
C LYS A 137 17.01 -4.77 -10.13
N ASP A 138 16.97 -6.08 -9.98
CA ASP A 138 17.32 -7.06 -11.02
C ASP A 138 16.16 -7.36 -11.99
N GLY A 139 15.00 -6.70 -11.81
CA GLY A 139 13.80 -6.90 -12.61
C GLY A 139 12.92 -8.06 -12.13
N SER A 140 13.36 -8.86 -11.16
CA SER A 140 12.56 -9.98 -10.64
C SER A 140 11.36 -9.51 -9.84
N LEU A 141 10.25 -10.25 -9.94
CA LEU A 141 9.06 -10.01 -9.12
C LEU A 141 9.17 -10.80 -7.81
N LYS A 142 8.87 -10.12 -6.70
CA LYS A 142 8.91 -10.71 -5.36
C LYS A 142 7.70 -10.29 -4.55
N VAL A 143 7.24 -11.17 -3.67
CA VAL A 143 6.32 -10.82 -2.59
C VAL A 143 7.15 -10.53 -1.34
N THR A 144 6.90 -9.37 -0.73
CA THR A 144 7.56 -8.94 0.50
C THR A 144 6.54 -8.43 1.51
N LYS A 145 6.96 -8.23 2.74
CA LYS A 145 6.17 -7.57 3.78
C LYS A 145 7.06 -6.62 4.57
N THR A 146 6.48 -5.55 5.06
CA THR A 146 7.20 -4.52 5.82
C THR A 146 6.42 -4.13 7.07
N GLU A 147 7.13 -3.74 8.10
CA GLU A 147 6.52 -3.27 9.34
C GLU A 147 6.12 -1.80 9.28
N ASN A 148 5.10 -1.43 10.00
CA ASN A 148 4.66 -0.05 10.20
C ASN A 148 4.50 0.72 8.87
N GLY A 149 5.24 1.81 8.67
CA GLY A 149 5.24 2.61 7.46
C GLY A 149 6.33 2.24 6.44
N VAL A 150 7.24 1.33 6.77
CA VAL A 150 8.33 0.92 5.86
C VAL A 150 7.75 0.41 4.54
N ASN A 151 8.37 0.75 3.43
CA ASN A 151 7.86 0.46 2.08
C ASN A 151 8.99 0.14 1.09
N PRO A 152 8.66 -0.28 -0.14
CA PRO A 152 9.65 -0.67 -1.15
C PRO A 152 10.68 0.40 -1.53
N LEU A 153 10.37 1.70 -1.40
CA LEU A 153 11.34 2.79 -1.66
C LEU A 153 12.58 2.66 -0.76
N CYS A 154 12.37 2.24 0.50
CA CYS A 154 13.46 2.04 1.46
C CYS A 154 14.51 1.03 0.97
N PHE A 155 14.17 0.20 0.01
CA PHE A 155 15.04 -0.86 -0.55
C PHE A 155 15.39 -0.62 -2.03
N GLY A 156 14.96 0.50 -2.60
CA GLY A 156 15.12 0.83 -4.01
C GLY A 156 14.35 -0.12 -4.95
N GLN A 157 13.19 -0.59 -4.50
CA GLN A 157 12.29 -1.47 -5.23
C GLN A 157 11.08 -0.69 -5.77
N THR A 158 10.49 -1.15 -6.87
CA THR A 158 9.24 -0.61 -7.41
C THR A 158 8.05 -1.35 -6.81
N ALA A 159 7.14 -0.64 -6.14
CA ALA A 159 5.88 -1.22 -5.65
C ALA A 159 4.89 -1.38 -6.81
N LEU A 160 4.50 -2.61 -7.11
CA LEU A 160 3.47 -2.92 -8.10
C LEU A 160 2.08 -3.03 -7.46
N LEU A 161 1.99 -3.70 -6.31
CA LEU A 161 0.78 -3.84 -5.50
C LEU A 161 1.16 -3.72 -4.02
N GLY A 162 0.36 -2.98 -3.26
CA GLY A 162 0.46 -2.89 -1.81
C GLY A 162 -0.89 -3.18 -1.15
N CYS A 163 -0.86 -3.83 0.00
CA CYS A 163 -2.04 -4.03 0.83
C CYS A 163 -1.71 -3.63 2.27
N ASP A 164 -2.49 -2.69 2.78
CA ASP A 164 -2.41 -2.26 4.17
C ASP A 164 -2.95 -3.37 5.09
N VAL A 165 -2.13 -3.84 6.04
CA VAL A 165 -2.52 -4.83 7.05
C VAL A 165 -2.51 -4.26 8.46
N TRP A 166 -2.47 -2.95 8.61
CA TRP A 166 -2.86 -2.29 9.85
C TRP A 166 -4.34 -2.61 10.16
N GLU A 167 -4.68 -2.76 11.42
CA GLU A 167 -6.06 -3.13 11.82
C GLU A 167 -7.08 -2.08 11.38
N HIS A 168 -6.72 -0.79 11.35
CA HIS A 168 -7.63 0.26 10.90
C HIS A 168 -8.07 0.09 9.43
N SER A 169 -7.32 -0.63 8.60
CA SER A 169 -7.66 -0.84 7.19
C SER A 169 -8.78 -1.86 6.98
N TYR A 170 -9.00 -2.78 7.93
CA TYR A 170 -9.93 -3.90 7.74
C TYR A 170 -10.83 -4.22 8.93
N TYR A 171 -10.57 -3.68 10.13
CA TYR A 171 -11.26 -4.11 11.33
C TYR A 171 -12.77 -3.79 11.32
N ILE A 172 -13.19 -2.70 10.68
CA ILE A 172 -14.60 -2.34 10.54
C ILE A 172 -15.36 -3.43 9.80
N ASP A 173 -14.84 -3.91 8.67
CA ASP A 173 -15.53 -4.85 7.78
C ASP A 173 -15.24 -6.33 8.13
N PHE A 174 -14.03 -6.64 8.58
CA PHE A 174 -13.56 -8.02 8.76
C PHE A 174 -13.24 -8.38 10.21
N ARG A 175 -13.26 -7.44 11.14
CA ARG A 175 -12.83 -7.64 12.55
C ARG A 175 -11.40 -8.19 12.58
N ASN A 176 -11.15 -9.22 13.37
CA ASN A 176 -9.86 -9.89 13.50
C ASN A 176 -9.54 -10.90 12.38
N LYS A 177 -10.32 -10.89 11.28
CA LYS A 177 -10.17 -11.87 10.19
C LYS A 177 -9.27 -11.35 9.07
N ARG A 178 -8.01 -10.98 9.39
CA ARG A 178 -7.04 -10.49 8.39
C ARG A 178 -6.90 -11.44 7.18
N PRO A 179 -6.86 -12.78 7.30
CA PRO A 179 -6.82 -13.64 6.12
C PRO A 179 -8.03 -13.49 5.19
N ALA A 180 -9.23 -13.29 5.73
CA ALA A 180 -10.44 -13.07 4.94
C ALA A 180 -10.42 -11.72 4.21
N TYR A 181 -9.89 -10.67 4.87
CA TYR A 181 -9.65 -9.37 4.23
C TYR A 181 -8.66 -9.49 3.06
N LEU A 182 -7.53 -10.18 3.25
CA LEU A 182 -6.52 -10.37 2.20
C LEU A 182 -7.08 -11.15 0.99
N ALA A 183 -7.85 -12.20 1.23
CA ALA A 183 -8.52 -12.95 0.17
C ALA A 183 -9.52 -12.04 -0.59
N ASN A 184 -10.35 -11.29 0.13
CA ASN A 184 -11.29 -10.35 -0.47
C ASN A 184 -10.58 -9.24 -1.27
N PHE A 185 -9.47 -8.70 -0.75
CA PHE A 185 -8.66 -7.69 -1.43
C PHE A 185 -8.17 -8.21 -2.78
N LEU A 186 -7.51 -9.38 -2.80
CA LEU A 186 -6.95 -9.97 -4.02
C LEU A 186 -8.01 -10.39 -5.06
N ASP A 187 -9.19 -10.80 -4.59
CA ASP A 187 -10.22 -11.33 -5.49
C ASP A 187 -11.17 -10.25 -6.02
N LYS A 188 -11.38 -9.16 -5.25
CA LYS A 188 -12.44 -8.21 -5.57
C LYS A 188 -12.01 -6.76 -5.65
N LEU A 189 -10.95 -6.35 -4.95
CA LEU A 189 -10.63 -4.94 -4.78
C LEU A 189 -9.48 -4.47 -5.68
N VAL A 190 -8.55 -5.37 -6.05
CA VAL A 190 -7.35 -4.98 -6.81
C VAL A 190 -7.71 -4.44 -8.19
N ASN A 191 -7.17 -3.26 -8.50
CA ASN A 191 -7.16 -2.68 -9.84
C ASN A 191 -5.98 -3.25 -10.64
N TRP A 192 -6.18 -4.40 -11.28
CA TRP A 192 -5.13 -5.10 -12.02
C TRP A 192 -4.55 -4.29 -13.20
N GLU A 193 -5.32 -3.36 -13.78
CA GLU A 193 -4.80 -2.45 -14.81
C GLU A 193 -3.76 -1.49 -14.23
N ASN A 194 -4.03 -0.92 -13.03
CA ASN A 194 -3.08 -0.07 -12.34
C ASN A 194 -1.81 -0.86 -11.96
N VAL A 195 -1.96 -2.10 -11.47
CA VAL A 195 -0.80 -2.97 -11.18
C VAL A 195 0.02 -3.24 -12.43
N ALA A 196 -0.64 -3.57 -13.56
CA ALA A 196 0.03 -3.81 -14.83
C ALA A 196 0.76 -2.57 -15.39
N SER A 197 0.22 -1.37 -15.17
CA SER A 197 0.85 -0.12 -15.63
C SER A 197 2.16 0.21 -14.90
N ARG A 198 2.45 -0.47 -13.78
CA ARG A 198 3.66 -0.30 -12.98
C ARG A 198 4.74 -1.34 -13.30
N LEU A 199 4.37 -2.38 -14.10
CA LEU A 199 5.27 -3.47 -14.46
C LEU A 199 6.39 -2.99 -15.40
#